data_254f9cb98cc529a76b83501598b5dd4b
#
_entry.id   254f9cb98cc529a76b83501598b5dd4b
#
_cell.length_a   1.000
_cell.length_b   1.000
_cell.length_c   1.000
_cell.angle_alpha   90.00
_cell.angle_beta   90.00
_cell.angle_gamma   90.00
#
_symmetry.space_group_name_H-M   'P 1'
#
loop_
_entity.id
_entity.type
_entity.pdbx_description
1 polymer ?
#
loop_
_entity_poly.entity_id
_entity_poly.type
_entity_poly.pdbx_seq_one_letter_code
_entity_poly.pdbx_strand_id
1 'polypeptide(L)'
;MGRLFFFAVLLPLAILFFPIYLETDGHYDLNRKKLGFAVYLYKKIPLVGGYVATYKGGVAVHVSEKKAILIPYKEMAGKRKSFSIFKTFRLKSFRLTTESGAEYLFLTAAAHAVLRTLFFIKGGEKEGIENNLWLTDGDVLRISLNVLFYFNLFILLKSFIKFCKEKLRYYVRQKL
;
A
#
# COMPACT_ATOMS: atom_id res chain seq x y z
N MET A 1 -44.81 9.16 0.37
CA MET A 1 -44.07 7.91 0.03
C MET A 1 -42.87 8.14 -0.91
N GLY A 2 -42.96 8.99 -1.97
CA GLY A 2 -41.86 9.19 -2.91
C GLY A 2 -40.52 9.71 -2.35
N ARG A 3 -40.55 10.57 -1.31
CA ARG A 3 -39.31 11.08 -0.68
C ARG A 3 -38.53 10.03 0.07
N LEU A 4 -39.20 9.12 0.79
CA LEU A 4 -38.55 8.00 1.51
C LEU A 4 -37.93 7.00 0.53
N PHE A 5 -38.62 6.69 -0.57
CA PHE A 5 -38.09 5.82 -1.62
C PHE A 5 -36.86 6.44 -2.30
N PHE A 6 -36.89 7.74 -2.56
CA PHE A 6 -35.76 8.47 -3.14
C PHE A 6 -34.50 8.38 -2.24
N PHE A 7 -34.63 8.60 -0.93
CA PHE A 7 -33.52 8.46 0.00
C PHE A 7 -33.05 7.02 0.14
N ALA A 8 -33.95 6.06 0.15
CA ALA A 8 -33.61 4.63 0.27
C ALA A 8 -32.81 4.10 -0.93
N VAL A 9 -32.97 4.68 -2.11
CA VAL A 9 -32.24 4.28 -3.33
C VAL A 9 -31.02 5.14 -3.55
N LEU A 10 -31.11 6.46 -3.42
CA LEU A 10 -30.00 7.36 -3.72
C LEU A 10 -28.88 7.32 -2.67
N LEU A 11 -29.20 7.12 -1.40
CA LEU A 11 -28.20 7.09 -0.35
C LEU A 11 -27.21 5.91 -0.52
N PRO A 12 -27.65 4.66 -0.68
CA PRO A 12 -26.74 3.56 -0.96
C PRO A 12 -26.00 3.71 -2.28
N LEU A 13 -26.65 4.29 -3.30
CA LEU A 13 -25.99 4.58 -4.58
C LEU A 13 -24.86 5.61 -4.41
N ALA A 14 -25.11 6.68 -3.65
CA ALA A 14 -24.09 7.69 -3.34
C ALA A 14 -22.91 7.07 -2.56
N ILE A 15 -23.16 6.23 -1.57
CA ILE A 15 -22.13 5.53 -0.80
C ILE A 15 -21.29 4.63 -1.71
N LEU A 16 -21.90 3.98 -2.71
CA LEU A 16 -21.21 3.07 -3.63
C LEU A 16 -20.17 3.80 -4.49
N PHE A 17 -20.44 5.05 -4.86
CA PHE A 17 -19.55 5.89 -5.66
C PHE A 17 -18.64 6.79 -4.83
N PHE A 18 -18.88 6.89 -3.52
CA PHE A 18 -18.09 7.75 -2.65
C PHE A 18 -16.62 7.30 -2.60
N PRO A 19 -15.67 8.23 -2.81
CA PRO A 19 -14.24 7.88 -2.78
C PRO A 19 -13.79 7.58 -1.35
N ILE A 20 -13.23 6.40 -1.16
CA ILE A 20 -12.61 5.98 0.09
C ILE A 20 -11.11 6.21 -0.04
N TYR A 21 -10.53 6.94 0.91
CA TYR A 21 -9.11 7.25 0.96
C TYR A 21 -8.42 6.40 2.01
N LEU A 22 -7.37 5.70 1.59
CA LEU A 22 -6.46 4.95 2.45
C LEU A 22 -5.08 5.59 2.38
N GLU A 23 -4.57 5.99 3.50
CA GLU A 23 -3.21 6.48 3.67
C GLU A 23 -2.36 5.40 4.33
N THR A 24 -1.20 5.15 3.76
CA THR A 24 -0.24 4.19 4.29
C THR A 24 1.04 4.93 4.58
N ASP A 25 1.46 4.89 5.84
CA ASP A 25 2.73 5.40 6.32
C ASP A 25 3.68 4.22 6.54
N GLY A 26 4.87 4.33 6.01
CA GLY A 26 5.97 3.41 6.24
C GLY A 26 7.20 4.19 6.69
N HIS A 27 7.91 3.71 7.69
CA HIS A 27 9.18 4.28 8.08
C HIS A 27 10.20 3.18 8.40
N TYR A 28 11.37 3.32 7.83
CA TYR A 28 12.48 2.43 8.05
C TYR A 28 13.64 3.18 8.71
N ASP A 29 14.19 2.61 9.75
CA ASP A 29 15.38 3.10 10.45
C ASP A 29 16.42 1.98 10.46
N LEU A 30 17.54 2.21 9.79
CA LEU A 30 18.62 1.24 9.66
C LEU A 30 19.21 0.89 11.03
N ASN A 31 19.37 1.87 11.92
CA ASN A 31 19.95 1.67 13.24
C ASN A 31 19.08 0.73 14.10
N ARG A 32 17.78 0.84 13.94
CA ARG A 32 16.81 -0.02 14.65
C ARG A 32 16.49 -1.32 13.91
N LYS A 33 16.85 -1.44 12.62
CA LYS A 33 16.53 -2.58 11.74
C LYS A 33 15.04 -2.94 11.76
N LYS A 34 14.20 -1.94 11.86
CA LYS A 34 12.73 -2.09 11.94
C LYS A 34 12.07 -1.26 10.87
N LEU A 35 11.11 -1.88 10.18
CA LEU A 35 10.21 -1.20 9.26
C LEU A 35 8.86 -1.02 9.96
N GLY A 36 8.57 0.19 10.42
CA GLY A 36 7.25 0.54 10.94
C GLY A 36 6.27 0.79 9.80
N PHE A 37 5.00 0.47 10.01
CA PHE A 37 3.92 0.79 9.08
C PHE A 37 2.64 1.15 9.82
N ALA A 38 1.85 2.02 9.21
CA ALA A 38 0.52 2.36 9.68
C ALA A 38 -0.41 2.60 8.48
N VAL A 39 -1.68 2.25 8.62
CA VAL A 39 -2.72 2.46 7.61
C VAL A 39 -3.86 3.21 8.24
N TYR A 40 -4.27 4.29 7.61
CA TYR A 40 -5.32 5.18 8.07
C TYR A 40 -6.45 5.27 7.03
N LEU A 41 -7.67 5.37 7.52
CA LEU A 41 -8.84 5.72 6.73
C LEU A 41 -9.07 7.22 6.82
N TYR A 42 -9.20 7.89 5.67
CA TYR A 42 -9.39 9.35 5.58
C TYR A 42 -8.32 10.16 6.36
N LYS A 43 -7.09 9.68 6.47
CA LYS A 43 -5.98 10.32 7.22
C LYS A 43 -6.18 10.48 8.73
N LYS A 44 -7.30 10.01 9.27
CA LYS A 44 -7.70 10.26 10.67
C LYS A 44 -7.93 8.98 11.47
N ILE A 45 -8.53 7.98 10.85
CA ILE A 45 -8.96 6.77 11.55
C ILE A 45 -7.88 5.71 11.37
N PRO A 46 -7.13 5.33 12.42
CA PRO A 46 -6.15 4.26 12.32
C PRO A 46 -6.86 2.93 12.14
N LEU A 47 -6.52 2.21 11.06
CA LEU A 47 -7.04 0.87 10.77
C LEU A 47 -6.12 -0.21 11.30
N VAL A 48 -4.84 -0.09 10.99
CA VAL A 48 -3.81 -1.04 11.40
C VAL A 48 -2.47 -0.33 11.46
N GLY A 49 -1.65 -0.73 12.42
CA GLY A 49 -0.28 -0.26 12.53
C GLY A 49 0.57 -1.34 13.17
N GLY A 50 1.87 -1.24 12.93
CA GLY A 50 2.80 -2.21 13.47
C GLY A 50 4.20 -2.02 12.95
N TYR A 51 5.01 -3.05 13.10
CA TYR A 51 6.35 -3.07 12.55
C TYR A 51 6.72 -4.45 12.03
N VAL A 52 7.64 -4.45 11.08
CA VAL A 52 8.21 -5.65 10.50
C VAL A 52 9.66 -5.75 10.97
N ALA A 53 10.04 -6.92 11.46
CA ALA A 53 11.41 -7.22 11.84
C ALA A 53 11.86 -8.53 11.20
N THR A 54 13.14 -8.63 10.90
CA THR A 54 13.73 -9.89 10.38
C THR A 54 14.10 -10.82 11.52
N TYR A 55 13.94 -12.12 11.32
CA TYR A 55 14.41 -13.16 12.22
C TYR A 55 15.14 -14.26 11.44
N LYS A 56 15.80 -15.18 12.15
CA LYS A 56 16.50 -16.31 11.51
C LYS A 56 15.53 -17.25 10.79
N GLY A 57 15.27 -17.00 9.52
CA GLY A 57 14.42 -17.86 8.68
C GLY A 57 13.19 -17.17 8.07
N GLY A 58 12.98 -15.88 8.34
CA GLY A 58 11.82 -15.18 7.78
C GLY A 58 11.66 -13.75 8.26
N VAL A 59 10.44 -13.30 8.21
CA VAL A 59 10.00 -11.97 8.62
C VAL A 59 8.91 -12.10 9.67
N ALA A 60 9.02 -11.34 10.75
CA ALA A 60 8.01 -11.21 11.78
C ALA A 60 7.25 -9.90 11.59
N VAL A 61 5.95 -9.98 11.39
CA VAL A 61 5.04 -8.82 11.29
C VAL A 61 4.32 -8.67 12.63
N HIS A 62 4.64 -7.62 13.35
CA HIS A 62 4.01 -7.26 14.62
C HIS A 62 2.87 -6.28 14.36
N VAL A 63 1.62 -6.73 14.46
CA VAL A 63 0.41 -5.89 14.30
C VAL A 63 -0.03 -5.32 15.67
N SER A 64 0.46 -5.90 16.76
CA SER A 64 0.22 -5.46 18.14
C SER A 64 1.42 -5.91 18.98
N GLU A 65 1.62 -5.29 20.14
CA GLU A 65 2.68 -5.70 21.08
C GLU A 65 2.63 -7.20 21.47
N LYS A 66 1.43 -7.77 21.44
CA LYS A 66 1.19 -9.17 21.87
C LYS A 66 1.05 -10.17 20.70
N LYS A 67 0.96 -9.72 19.45
CA LYS A 67 0.72 -10.61 18.30
C LYS A 67 1.74 -10.35 17.20
N ALA A 68 2.57 -11.37 16.92
CA ALA A 68 3.46 -11.40 15.78
C ALA A 68 3.04 -12.53 14.83
N ILE A 69 2.99 -12.22 13.54
CA ILE A 69 2.77 -13.18 12.47
C ILE A 69 4.13 -13.50 11.88
N LEU A 70 4.58 -14.75 12.04
CA LEU A 70 5.84 -15.20 11.47
C LEU A 70 5.62 -15.71 10.05
N ILE A 71 6.35 -15.15 9.09
CA ILE A 71 6.28 -15.52 7.68
C ILE A 71 7.64 -16.09 7.25
N PRO A 72 7.77 -17.42 7.09
CA PRO A 72 9.01 -18.05 6.63
C PRO A 72 9.33 -17.63 5.18
N TYR A 73 10.60 -17.49 4.85
CA TYR A 73 11.02 -17.13 3.48
C TYR A 73 10.52 -18.13 2.41
N LYS A 74 10.39 -19.42 2.76
CA LYS A 74 9.84 -20.44 1.85
C LYS A 74 8.40 -20.16 1.43
N GLU A 75 7.59 -19.59 2.32
CA GLU A 75 6.20 -19.24 2.01
C GLU A 75 6.07 -17.95 1.20
N MET A 76 7.03 -17.03 1.30
CA MET A 76 7.07 -15.79 0.52
C MET A 76 7.27 -16.05 -0.98
N ALA A 77 7.98 -17.13 -1.34
CA ALA A 77 8.24 -17.52 -2.72
C ALA A 77 7.04 -18.18 -3.42
N GLY A 78 6.02 -18.58 -2.68
CA GLY A 78 4.83 -19.24 -3.22
C GLY A 78 3.94 -18.30 -4.01
N LYS A 79 3.85 -18.50 -5.34
CA LYS A 79 2.93 -17.77 -6.22
C LYS A 79 1.49 -18.26 -6.01
N ARG A 80 0.82 -17.82 -4.95
CA ARG A 80 -0.63 -18.03 -4.83
C ARG A 80 -1.36 -17.02 -5.74
N LYS A 81 -2.18 -17.52 -6.67
CA LYS A 81 -3.15 -16.70 -7.40
C LYS A 81 -4.21 -16.22 -6.42
N SER A 82 -3.96 -15.12 -5.75
CA SER A 82 -4.93 -14.48 -4.86
C SER A 82 -5.62 -13.31 -5.58
N PHE A 83 -6.79 -12.98 -5.13
CA PHE A 83 -7.48 -11.76 -5.55
C PHE A 83 -6.61 -10.56 -5.21
N SER A 84 -6.10 -9.89 -6.23
CA SER A 84 -5.28 -8.69 -6.03
C SER A 84 -6.20 -7.48 -5.89
N ILE A 85 -6.60 -7.19 -4.68
CA ILE A 85 -7.38 -6.00 -4.33
C ILE A 85 -6.62 -4.72 -4.70
N PHE A 86 -5.29 -4.77 -4.71
CA PHE A 86 -4.42 -3.64 -5.04
C PHE A 86 -4.61 -3.09 -6.46
N LYS A 87 -5.11 -3.91 -7.40
CA LYS A 87 -5.43 -3.45 -8.75
C LYS A 87 -6.60 -2.47 -8.81
N THR A 88 -7.40 -2.39 -7.76
CA THR A 88 -8.54 -1.48 -7.67
C THR A 88 -8.19 -0.14 -7.05
N PHE A 89 -7.05 -0.07 -6.36
CA PHE A 89 -6.56 1.16 -5.75
C PHE A 89 -5.92 2.06 -6.81
N ARG A 90 -6.26 3.33 -6.76
CA ARG A 90 -5.63 4.36 -7.58
C ARG A 90 -4.73 5.20 -6.69
N LEU A 91 -3.48 5.33 -7.09
CA LEU A 91 -2.51 6.20 -6.42
C LEU A 91 -2.95 7.66 -6.60
N LYS A 92 -3.11 8.39 -5.49
CA LYS A 92 -3.40 9.82 -5.47
C LYS A 92 -2.18 10.64 -5.14
N SER A 93 -1.44 10.25 -4.11
CA SER A 93 -0.16 10.88 -3.78
C SER A 93 0.86 9.86 -3.30
N PHE A 94 2.10 10.16 -3.51
CA PHE A 94 3.26 9.39 -3.10
C PHE A 94 4.32 10.36 -2.62
N ARG A 95 4.74 10.22 -1.36
CA ARG A 95 5.81 11.00 -0.78
C ARG A 95 6.86 10.04 -0.22
N LEU A 96 8.07 10.14 -0.74
CA LEU A 96 9.23 9.45 -0.24
C LEU A 96 10.21 10.49 0.30
N THR A 97 10.59 10.36 1.55
CA THR A 97 11.62 11.19 2.19
C THR A 97 12.70 10.26 2.73
N THR A 98 13.94 10.53 2.34
CA THR A 98 15.10 9.78 2.80
C THR A 98 16.10 10.73 3.45
N GLU A 99 16.49 10.44 4.68
CA GLU A 99 17.60 11.05 5.39
C GLU A 99 18.78 10.10 5.26
N SER A 100 19.86 10.56 4.63
CA SER A 100 21.03 9.74 4.34
C SER A 100 22.31 10.37 4.86
N GLY A 101 23.09 9.61 5.60
CA GLY A 101 24.46 9.93 5.90
C GLY A 101 25.37 9.73 4.68
N ALA A 102 26.60 10.23 4.78
CA ALA A 102 27.57 10.21 3.68
C ALA A 102 27.82 8.80 3.11
N GLU A 103 27.86 7.79 3.96
CA GLU A 103 28.09 6.38 3.57
C GLU A 103 27.02 5.84 2.60
N TYR A 104 25.76 6.22 2.80
CA TYR A 104 24.64 5.71 2.00
C TYR A 104 24.20 6.65 0.88
N LEU A 105 24.84 7.82 0.75
CA LEU A 105 24.42 8.88 -0.16
C LEU A 105 24.36 8.42 -1.61
N PHE A 106 25.37 7.74 -2.09
CA PHE A 106 25.43 7.27 -3.49
C PHE A 106 24.27 6.30 -3.79
N LEU A 107 24.05 5.32 -2.90
CA LEU A 107 22.99 4.32 -3.07
C LEU A 107 21.61 4.96 -3.03
N THR A 108 21.38 5.87 -2.09
CA THR A 108 20.08 6.55 -1.94
C THR A 108 19.83 7.50 -3.09
N ALA A 109 20.83 8.27 -3.55
CA ALA A 109 20.70 9.14 -4.70
C ALA A 109 20.38 8.36 -5.99
N ALA A 110 21.04 7.22 -6.22
CA ALA A 110 20.76 6.34 -7.35
C ALA A 110 19.32 5.79 -7.28
N ALA A 111 18.88 5.33 -6.11
CA ALA A 111 17.51 4.84 -5.92
C ALA A 111 16.45 5.93 -6.18
N HIS A 112 16.69 7.15 -5.69
CA HIS A 112 15.82 8.30 -5.94
C HIS A 112 15.77 8.69 -7.42
N ALA A 113 16.90 8.66 -8.13
CA ALA A 113 16.94 8.92 -9.58
C ALA A 113 16.14 7.88 -10.38
N VAL A 114 16.29 6.59 -10.04
CA VAL A 114 15.53 5.51 -10.68
C VAL A 114 14.03 5.68 -10.44
N LEU A 115 13.61 5.95 -9.20
CA LEU A 115 12.20 6.19 -8.88
C LEU A 115 11.63 7.39 -9.63
N ARG A 116 12.36 8.50 -9.67
CA ARG A 116 11.95 9.69 -10.43
C ARG A 116 11.76 9.39 -11.91
N THR A 117 12.69 8.65 -12.51
CA THR A 117 12.60 8.21 -13.91
C THR A 117 11.38 7.32 -14.15
N LEU A 118 11.11 6.34 -13.27
CA LEU A 118 9.96 5.48 -13.38
C LEU A 118 8.61 6.23 -13.28
N PHE A 119 8.52 7.21 -12.40
CA PHE A 119 7.33 8.06 -12.28
C PHE A 119 7.16 8.96 -13.50
N PHE A 120 8.23 9.52 -14.03
CA PHE A 120 8.22 10.36 -15.24
C PHE A 120 7.71 9.56 -16.46
N ILE A 121 8.25 8.34 -16.68
CA ILE A 121 7.80 7.46 -17.77
C ILE A 121 6.32 7.10 -17.68
N LYS A 122 5.77 6.92 -16.46
CA LYS A 122 4.37 6.51 -16.23
C LYS A 122 3.35 7.64 -16.32
N GLY A 123 3.71 8.83 -16.67
CA GLY A 123 2.70 9.86 -16.91
C GLY A 123 3.02 11.27 -16.44
N GLY A 124 4.29 11.63 -16.38
CA GLY A 124 4.73 12.98 -16.05
C GLY A 124 4.67 13.30 -14.56
N GLU A 125 4.98 14.54 -14.22
CA GLU A 125 4.81 15.07 -12.86
C GLU A 125 3.32 15.16 -12.52
N LYS A 126 2.80 14.10 -11.93
CA LYS A 126 1.46 14.15 -11.33
C LYS A 126 1.55 14.94 -10.03
N GLU A 127 0.66 15.90 -9.85
CA GLU A 127 0.46 16.54 -8.56
C GLU A 127 0.40 15.48 -7.45
N GLY A 128 1.23 15.65 -6.41
CA GLY A 128 1.26 14.75 -5.26
C GLY A 128 2.34 13.66 -5.28
N ILE A 129 3.28 13.69 -6.23
CA ILE A 129 4.48 12.84 -6.18
C ILE A 129 5.66 13.69 -5.68
N GLU A 130 6.14 13.39 -4.49
CA GLU A 130 7.28 14.05 -3.87
C GLU A 130 8.35 13.01 -3.56
N ASN A 131 9.59 13.36 -3.91
CA ASN A 131 10.75 12.50 -3.69
C ASN A 131 11.91 13.36 -3.17
N ASN A 132 12.10 13.37 -1.86
CA ASN A 132 13.02 14.25 -1.14
C ASN A 132 14.18 13.44 -0.56
N LEU A 133 15.40 13.91 -0.80
CA LEU A 133 16.63 13.36 -0.22
C LEU A 133 17.29 14.44 0.63
N TRP A 134 17.49 14.15 1.90
CA TRP A 134 18.15 15.03 2.87
C TRP A 134 19.48 14.43 3.30
N LEU A 135 20.52 15.27 3.30
CA LEU A 135 21.83 14.92 3.85
C LEU A 135 21.82 15.17 5.35
N THR A 136 22.34 14.20 6.09
CA THR A 136 22.46 14.26 7.55
C THR A 136 23.88 13.88 7.96
N ASP A 137 24.37 14.49 9.01
CA ASP A 137 25.66 14.13 9.59
C ASP A 137 25.59 12.76 10.28
N GLY A 138 26.63 11.93 10.06
CA GLY A 138 26.76 10.58 10.65
C GLY A 138 26.19 9.46 9.78
N ASP A 139 26.33 8.22 10.27
CA ASP A 139 25.91 7.00 9.58
C ASP A 139 24.43 6.71 9.84
N VAL A 140 23.59 7.52 9.24
CA VAL A 140 22.13 7.43 9.39
C VAL A 140 21.48 7.11 8.05
N LEU A 141 20.56 6.16 8.05
CA LEU A 141 19.65 5.93 6.95
C LEU A 141 18.22 5.76 7.48
N ARG A 142 17.40 6.78 7.23
CA ARG A 142 15.98 6.76 7.54
C ARG A 142 15.18 6.97 6.28
N ILE A 143 14.19 6.13 6.06
CA ILE A 143 13.30 6.19 4.90
C ILE A 143 11.87 6.33 5.41
N SER A 144 11.20 7.39 5.00
CA SER A 144 9.79 7.63 5.29
C SER A 144 8.99 7.62 3.99
N LEU A 145 7.99 6.79 3.95
CA LEU A 145 7.10 6.59 2.80
C LEU A 145 5.66 6.90 3.21
N ASN A 146 5.04 7.87 2.56
CA ASN A 146 3.63 8.15 2.71
C ASN A 146 2.93 7.96 1.36
N VAL A 147 1.92 7.12 1.32
CA VAL A 147 1.19 6.80 0.09
C VAL A 147 -0.30 6.95 0.34
N LEU A 148 -0.94 7.77 -0.47
CA LEU A 148 -2.38 7.96 -0.44
C LEU A 148 -3.00 7.27 -1.64
N PHE A 149 -3.83 6.28 -1.36
CA PHE A 149 -4.66 5.59 -2.35
C PHE A 149 -6.11 6.02 -2.23
N TYR A 150 -6.83 5.90 -3.33
CA TYR A 150 -8.27 5.98 -3.29
C TYR A 150 -8.92 4.86 -4.12
N PHE A 151 -10.09 4.46 -3.68
CA PHE A 151 -10.97 3.54 -4.40
C PHE A 151 -12.42 3.89 -4.08
N ASN A 152 -13.35 3.34 -4.84
CA ASN A 152 -14.75 3.35 -4.46
C ASN A 152 -15.30 1.91 -4.42
N LEU A 153 -16.38 1.74 -3.67
CA LEU A 153 -17.00 0.42 -3.50
C LEU A 153 -17.47 -0.19 -4.83
N PHE A 154 -17.88 0.65 -5.77
CA PHE A 154 -18.29 0.19 -7.10
C PHE A 154 -17.16 -0.49 -7.86
N ILE A 155 -15.96 0.11 -7.87
CA ILE A 155 -14.78 -0.47 -8.54
C ILE A 155 -14.37 -1.77 -7.84
N LEU A 156 -14.42 -1.79 -6.51
CA LEU A 156 -14.11 -2.97 -5.71
C LEU A 156 -15.08 -4.11 -6.02
N LEU A 157 -16.39 -3.83 -6.03
CA LEU A 157 -17.44 -4.80 -6.33
C LEU A 157 -17.29 -5.36 -7.76
N LYS A 158 -17.08 -4.49 -8.75
CA LYS A 158 -16.84 -4.88 -10.14
C LYS A 158 -15.62 -5.82 -10.26
N SER A 159 -14.53 -5.51 -9.58
CA SER A 159 -13.33 -6.35 -9.58
C SER A 159 -13.55 -7.69 -8.89
N PHE A 160 -14.32 -7.70 -7.80
CA PHE A 160 -14.69 -8.92 -7.09
C PHE A 160 -15.57 -9.84 -7.95
N ILE A 161 -16.60 -9.29 -8.62
CA ILE A 161 -17.47 -10.04 -9.54
C ILE A 161 -16.64 -10.64 -10.68
N LYS A 162 -15.70 -9.86 -11.25
CA LYS A 162 -14.80 -10.36 -12.29
C LYS A 162 -13.97 -11.54 -11.81
N PHE A 163 -13.38 -11.41 -10.61
CA PHE A 163 -12.61 -12.49 -9.99
C PHE A 163 -13.44 -13.76 -9.76
N CYS A 164 -14.66 -13.63 -9.23
CA CYS A 164 -15.57 -14.75 -9.03
C CYS A 164 -15.92 -15.44 -10.36
N LYS A 165 -16.21 -14.68 -11.42
CA LYS A 165 -16.46 -15.22 -12.76
C LYS A 165 -15.25 -15.99 -13.33
N GLU A 166 -14.04 -15.44 -13.17
CA GLU A 166 -12.81 -16.10 -13.62
C GLU A 166 -12.57 -17.41 -12.85
N LYS A 167 -12.82 -17.40 -11.54
CA LYS A 167 -12.65 -18.58 -10.69
C LYS A 167 -13.68 -19.67 -11.04
N LEU A 168 -14.93 -19.30 -11.28
CA LEU A 168 -15.98 -20.22 -11.73
C LEU A 168 -15.64 -20.84 -13.09
N ARG A 169 -15.19 -20.05 -14.06
CA ARG A 169 -14.77 -20.56 -15.37
C ARG A 169 -13.59 -21.54 -15.26
N TYR A 170 -12.66 -21.30 -14.35
CA TYR A 170 -11.56 -22.21 -14.09
C TYR A 170 -12.05 -23.57 -13.56
N TYR A 171 -12.97 -23.57 -12.59
CA TYR A 171 -13.55 -24.80 -12.03
C TYR A 171 -14.38 -25.59 -13.05
N VAL A 172 -15.13 -24.90 -13.91
CA VAL A 172 -15.91 -25.56 -14.98
C VAL A 172 -15.00 -26.23 -16.02
N ARG A 173 -13.89 -25.58 -16.38
CA ARG A 173 -12.91 -26.16 -17.34
C ARG A 173 -12.11 -27.34 -16.78
N GLN A 174 -12.02 -27.50 -15.48
CA GLN A 174 -11.35 -28.66 -14.88
C GLN A 174 -12.26 -29.89 -14.73
N LYS A 175 -13.58 -29.71 -14.86
CA LYS A 175 -14.55 -30.79 -14.75
C LYS A 175 -15.05 -31.34 -16.12
N LEU A 176 -14.64 -30.71 -17.21
CA LEU A 176 -14.81 -31.16 -18.58
C LEU A 176 -13.50 -31.76 -19.13
#